data_c9e8be15212f2b1e5addd459492636da
#
_entry.id   c9e8be15212f2b1e5addd459492636da
#
_cell.length_a   1.000
_cell.length_b   1.000
_cell.length_c   1.000
_cell.angle_alpha   90.00
_cell.angle_beta   90.00
_cell.angle_gamma   90.00
#
_symmetry.space_group_name_H-M   'P 1'
#
loop_
_entity.id
_entity.type
_entity.pdbx_description
1 polymer ?
#
loop_
_entity_poly.entity_id
_entity_poly.type
_entity_poly.pdbx_seq_one_letter_code
_entity_poly.pdbx_strand_id
1 'polypeptide(L)'
;MRKYIFILTFLLSTTFFFGQTEEEIKAINKVVELINKDSTYTKKVLDNEKWLKHDTDNGVEVTAYIKNGQVVKIIEWVGFSNYISIYEYYIQNNSLIFVYGQEKAFKYDNKTDSFDYNIQTVVSEKLFYFRNDKLIESSFSGQFKNPYSATNHYYYNLLVSCKKYLKLFKK
;
A
#
# COMPACT_ATOMS: atom_id res chain seq x y z
N MET A 1 -39.12 -31.60 7.47
CA MET A 1 -38.92 -30.22 7.96
C MET A 1 -37.52 -29.93 8.49
N ARG A 2 -36.78 -30.86 9.12
CA ARG A 2 -35.41 -30.57 9.65
C ARG A 2 -34.33 -30.23 8.60
N LYS A 3 -34.41 -30.75 7.36
CA LYS A 3 -33.41 -30.51 6.30
C LYS A 3 -33.41 -29.08 5.72
N TYR A 4 -34.54 -28.39 5.74
CA TYR A 4 -34.65 -27.03 5.19
C TYR A 4 -34.18 -25.95 6.15
N ILE A 5 -34.18 -26.19 7.47
CA ILE A 5 -33.68 -25.27 8.49
C ILE A 5 -32.16 -25.11 8.38
N PHE A 6 -31.41 -26.19 8.02
CA PHE A 6 -29.96 -26.15 7.85
C PHE A 6 -29.51 -25.33 6.64
N ILE A 7 -30.27 -25.36 5.54
CA ILE A 7 -29.97 -24.60 4.30
C ILE A 7 -30.24 -23.10 4.55
N LEU A 8 -31.30 -22.76 5.27
CA LEU A 8 -31.65 -21.36 5.57
C LEU A 8 -30.64 -20.68 6.52
N THR A 9 -30.12 -21.41 7.52
CA THR A 9 -29.06 -20.90 8.41
C THR A 9 -27.73 -20.72 7.72
N PHE A 10 -27.39 -21.54 6.73
CA PHE A 10 -26.16 -21.40 5.94
C PHE A 10 -26.23 -20.20 4.99
N LEU A 11 -27.37 -19.93 4.37
CA LEU A 11 -27.61 -18.76 3.51
C LEU A 11 -27.58 -17.45 4.33
N LEU A 12 -28.10 -17.41 5.54
CA LEU A 12 -28.05 -16.24 6.41
C LEU A 12 -26.63 -15.95 6.91
N SER A 13 -25.80 -16.98 7.14
CA SER A 13 -24.42 -16.78 7.59
C SER A 13 -23.50 -16.19 6.51
N THR A 14 -23.74 -16.48 5.23
CA THR A 14 -22.92 -15.93 4.12
C THR A 14 -23.21 -14.45 3.89
N THR A 15 -24.45 -14.00 4.01
CA THR A 15 -24.80 -12.57 3.86
C THR A 15 -24.24 -11.70 5.00
N PHE A 16 -24.13 -12.24 6.21
CA PHE A 16 -23.51 -11.54 7.34
C PHE A 16 -21.99 -11.29 7.12
N PHE A 17 -21.28 -12.23 6.51
CA PHE A 17 -19.85 -12.10 6.26
C PHE A 17 -19.52 -11.04 5.22
N PHE A 18 -20.28 -10.93 4.14
CA PHE A 18 -20.08 -9.94 3.08
C PHE A 18 -20.37 -8.52 3.57
N GLY A 19 -21.45 -8.30 4.31
CA GLY A 19 -21.79 -7.00 4.87
C GLY A 19 -20.73 -6.47 5.86
N GLN A 20 -20.13 -7.35 6.65
CA GLN A 20 -19.11 -6.99 7.63
C GLN A 20 -17.80 -6.52 6.95
N THR A 21 -17.42 -7.12 5.82
CA THR A 21 -16.21 -6.74 5.07
C THR A 21 -16.39 -5.36 4.41
N GLU A 22 -17.54 -5.05 3.82
CA GLU A 22 -17.81 -3.74 3.23
C GLU A 22 -17.81 -2.61 4.27
N GLU A 23 -18.41 -2.82 5.43
CA GLU A 23 -18.41 -1.83 6.51
C GLU A 23 -16.99 -1.55 7.03
N GLU A 24 -16.18 -2.60 7.11
CA GLU A 24 -14.79 -2.48 7.52
C GLU A 24 -13.95 -1.69 6.50
N ILE A 25 -14.11 -1.97 5.22
CA ILE A 25 -13.45 -1.22 4.14
C ILE A 25 -13.85 0.25 4.17
N LYS A 26 -15.12 0.56 4.40
CA LYS A 26 -15.61 1.94 4.57
C LYS A 26 -14.96 2.61 5.78
N ALA A 27 -14.83 1.89 6.89
CA ALA A 27 -14.16 2.41 8.09
C ALA A 27 -12.67 2.68 7.85
N ILE A 28 -11.95 1.77 7.16
CA ILE A 28 -10.56 1.96 6.77
C ILE A 28 -10.42 3.18 5.86
N ASN A 29 -11.25 3.30 4.82
CA ASN A 29 -11.21 4.44 3.90
C ASN A 29 -11.41 5.77 4.62
N LYS A 30 -12.30 5.84 5.62
CA LYS A 30 -12.48 7.04 6.45
C LYS A 30 -11.21 7.39 7.23
N VAL A 31 -10.51 6.40 7.79
CA VAL A 31 -9.24 6.63 8.49
C VAL A 31 -8.17 7.13 7.52
N VAL A 32 -8.04 6.51 6.34
CA VAL A 32 -7.11 6.93 5.28
C VAL A 32 -7.39 8.39 4.86
N GLU A 33 -8.66 8.75 4.66
CA GLU A 33 -9.07 10.11 4.33
C GLU A 33 -8.66 11.12 5.42
N LEU A 34 -8.89 10.80 6.68
CA LEU A 34 -8.50 11.64 7.82
C LEU A 34 -6.99 11.83 7.89
N ILE A 35 -6.22 10.75 7.68
CA ILE A 35 -4.76 10.82 7.62
C ILE A 35 -4.30 11.70 6.46
N ASN A 36 -4.89 11.60 5.28
CA ASN A 36 -4.49 12.39 4.12
C ASN A 36 -4.86 13.88 4.22
N LYS A 37 -5.93 14.22 4.94
CA LYS A 37 -6.36 15.61 5.17
C LYS A 37 -5.55 16.33 6.24
N ASP A 38 -4.91 15.60 7.13
CA ASP A 38 -4.14 16.19 8.23
C ASP A 38 -2.79 16.68 7.72
N SER A 39 -2.45 17.94 7.98
CA SER A 39 -1.17 18.56 7.62
C SER A 39 -0.21 18.73 8.81
N THR A 40 -0.57 18.25 10.00
CA THR A 40 0.16 18.49 11.25
C THR A 40 1.20 17.41 11.60
N TYR A 41 1.54 16.54 10.65
CA TYR A 41 2.50 15.46 10.86
C TYR A 41 3.95 15.94 10.92
N THR A 42 4.75 15.36 11.81
CA THR A 42 6.20 15.39 11.71
C THR A 42 6.65 14.36 10.68
N LYS A 43 7.47 14.77 9.72
CA LYS A 43 8.05 13.87 8.71
C LYS A 43 9.45 13.44 9.16
N LYS A 44 9.75 12.15 8.98
CA LYS A 44 11.08 11.58 9.20
C LYS A 44 11.46 10.73 8.01
N VAL A 45 12.60 11.00 7.39
CA VAL A 45 13.16 10.21 6.28
C VAL A 45 14.14 9.19 6.84
N LEU A 46 14.13 7.96 6.34
CA LEU A 46 15.15 6.96 6.68
C LEU A 46 16.46 7.29 5.99
N ASP A 47 17.54 7.17 6.75
CA ASP A 47 18.90 7.22 6.21
C ASP A 47 19.20 5.92 5.46
N ASN A 48 19.32 5.98 4.14
CA ASN A 48 19.47 4.83 3.26
C ASN A 48 20.76 4.04 3.55
N GLU A 49 21.85 4.69 3.95
CA GLU A 49 23.11 4.02 4.28
C GLU A 49 22.96 3.01 5.42
N LYS A 50 22.00 3.20 6.32
CA LYS A 50 21.78 2.34 7.49
C LYS A 50 20.94 1.09 7.23
N TRP A 51 20.18 1.04 6.12
CA TRP A 51 19.23 -0.06 5.94
C TRP A 51 19.17 -0.65 4.53
N LEU A 52 19.60 0.10 3.52
CA LEU A 52 19.59 -0.33 2.12
C LEU A 52 20.89 -1.09 1.81
N LYS A 53 20.77 -2.27 1.20
CA LYS A 53 21.94 -3.08 0.80
C LYS A 53 22.39 -2.80 -0.62
N HIS A 54 21.45 -2.42 -1.49
CA HIS A 54 21.68 -2.13 -2.90
C HIS A 54 20.76 -0.99 -3.31
N ASP A 55 21.30 0.00 -4.00
CA ASP A 55 20.55 1.06 -4.61
C ASP A 55 19.84 0.58 -5.88
N THR A 56 18.76 1.26 -6.23
CA THR A 56 18.11 1.15 -7.54
C THR A 56 18.65 2.24 -8.47
N ASP A 57 18.37 2.13 -9.77
CA ASP A 57 18.93 3.05 -10.78
C ASP A 57 18.65 4.53 -10.48
N ASN A 58 17.49 4.84 -9.90
CA ASN A 58 17.09 6.21 -9.55
C ASN A 58 16.85 6.40 -8.04
N GLY A 59 17.35 5.48 -7.20
CA GLY A 59 17.34 5.61 -5.75
C GLY A 59 16.05 5.11 -5.06
N VAL A 60 16.09 5.17 -3.72
CA VAL A 60 14.98 4.78 -2.82
C VAL A 60 14.84 5.82 -1.73
N GLU A 61 13.62 6.19 -1.40
CA GLU A 61 13.29 7.01 -0.25
C GLU A 61 12.16 6.38 0.56
N VAL A 62 12.30 6.38 1.88
CA VAL A 62 11.24 5.95 2.80
C VAL A 62 11.00 7.06 3.81
N THR A 63 9.79 7.63 3.78
CA THR A 63 9.37 8.73 4.65
C THR A 63 8.23 8.31 5.55
N ALA A 64 8.37 8.49 6.88
CA ALA A 64 7.29 8.32 7.84
C ALA A 64 6.61 9.65 8.19
N TYR A 65 5.30 9.58 8.38
CA TYR A 65 4.44 10.63 8.90
C TYR A 65 4.04 10.24 10.33
N ILE A 66 4.42 11.08 11.29
CA ILE A 66 4.32 10.80 12.72
C ILE A 66 3.36 11.79 13.37
N LYS A 67 2.41 11.29 14.17
CA LYS A 67 1.50 12.07 14.99
C LYS A 67 1.48 11.53 16.41
N ASN A 68 1.66 12.42 17.40
CA ASN A 68 1.69 12.04 18.81
C ASN A 68 2.67 10.89 19.11
N GLY A 69 3.86 10.92 18.46
CA GLY A 69 4.89 9.88 18.62
C GLY A 69 4.57 8.54 17.91
N GLN A 70 3.47 8.44 17.18
CA GLN A 70 3.09 7.23 16.46
C GLN A 70 3.21 7.42 14.95
N VAL A 71 3.78 6.45 14.24
CA VAL A 71 3.77 6.41 12.79
C VAL A 71 2.36 6.07 12.31
N VAL A 72 1.76 6.94 11.49
CA VAL A 72 0.41 6.77 10.94
C VAL A 72 0.42 6.53 9.44
N LYS A 73 1.48 6.97 8.73
CA LYS A 73 1.66 6.73 7.30
C LYS A 73 3.15 6.57 7.00
N ILE A 74 3.47 5.69 6.07
CA ILE A 74 4.81 5.56 5.49
C ILE A 74 4.66 5.65 3.98
N ILE A 75 5.53 6.41 3.33
CA ILE A 75 5.67 6.43 1.87
C ILE A 75 7.01 5.81 1.52
N GLU A 76 6.98 4.80 0.68
CA GLU A 76 8.13 4.18 0.05
C GLU A 76 8.14 4.58 -1.43
N TRP A 77 9.19 5.24 -1.86
CA TRP A 77 9.43 5.62 -3.24
C TRP A 77 10.64 4.87 -3.75
N VAL A 78 10.52 4.22 -4.91
CA VAL A 78 11.59 3.44 -5.56
C VAL A 78 11.68 3.84 -7.01
N GLY A 79 12.82 4.38 -7.41
CA GLY A 79 13.11 4.79 -8.78
C GLY A 79 13.79 3.67 -9.57
N PHE A 80 13.29 3.39 -10.78
CA PHE A 80 13.87 2.50 -11.77
C PHE A 80 14.19 3.30 -13.03
N SER A 81 14.93 2.71 -13.99
CA SER A 81 15.37 3.39 -15.21
C SER A 81 14.21 3.95 -16.05
N ASN A 82 13.04 3.29 -16.06
CA ASN A 82 11.92 3.62 -16.94
C ASN A 82 10.58 3.87 -16.22
N TYR A 83 10.54 3.72 -14.90
CA TYR A 83 9.35 3.99 -14.07
C TYR A 83 9.75 4.23 -12.62
N ILE A 84 8.79 4.72 -11.83
CA ILE A 84 8.87 4.76 -10.37
C ILE A 84 7.74 3.93 -9.77
N SER A 85 8.01 3.33 -8.62
CA SER A 85 7.02 2.64 -7.79
C SER A 85 6.85 3.38 -6.47
N ILE A 86 5.62 3.66 -6.07
CA ILE A 86 5.28 4.36 -4.84
C ILE A 86 4.31 3.49 -4.07
N TYR A 87 4.62 3.22 -2.79
CA TYR A 87 3.71 2.57 -1.86
C TYR A 87 3.44 3.48 -0.67
N GLU A 88 2.18 3.69 -0.37
CA GLU A 88 1.69 4.41 0.81
C GLU A 88 1.09 3.40 1.79
N TYR A 89 1.74 3.20 2.92
CA TYR A 89 1.29 2.32 4.00
C TYR A 89 0.56 3.13 5.05
N TYR A 90 -0.67 2.78 5.38
CA TYR A 90 -1.47 3.43 6.40
C TYR A 90 -1.55 2.55 7.63
N ILE A 91 -1.22 3.13 8.78
CA ILE A 91 -1.03 2.41 10.04
C ILE A 91 -2.01 2.97 11.09
N GLN A 92 -2.71 2.07 11.78
CA GLN A 92 -3.54 2.40 12.94
C GLN A 92 -3.20 1.43 14.08
N ASN A 93 -2.98 1.95 15.28
CA ASN A 93 -2.62 1.15 16.46
C ASN A 93 -1.42 0.19 16.22
N ASN A 94 -0.38 0.69 15.55
CA ASN A 94 0.81 -0.08 15.11
C ASN A 94 0.53 -1.25 14.15
N SER A 95 -0.67 -1.36 13.59
CA SER A 95 -1.04 -2.38 12.60
C SER A 95 -1.25 -1.76 11.23
N LEU A 96 -0.81 -2.44 10.18
CA LEU A 96 -1.10 -2.06 8.80
C LEU A 96 -2.59 -2.27 8.53
N ILE A 97 -3.28 -1.23 8.04
CA ILE A 97 -4.70 -1.29 7.70
C ILE A 97 -4.96 -1.15 6.19
N PHE A 98 -4.08 -0.42 5.47
CA PHE A 98 -4.26 -0.17 4.05
C PHE A 98 -2.92 0.11 3.37
N VAL A 99 -2.79 -0.34 2.12
CA VAL A 99 -1.70 0.06 1.23
C VAL A 99 -2.28 0.52 -0.10
N TYR A 100 -1.85 1.71 -0.52
CA TYR A 100 -2.03 2.21 -1.87
C TYR A 100 -0.71 2.15 -2.61
N GLY A 101 -0.68 1.48 -3.76
CA GLY A 101 0.49 1.38 -4.62
C GLY A 101 0.24 2.01 -5.98
N GLN A 102 1.23 2.73 -6.52
CA GLN A 102 1.23 3.26 -7.88
C GLN A 102 2.51 2.87 -8.60
N GLU A 103 2.41 2.64 -9.90
CA GLU A 103 3.55 2.70 -10.81
C GLU A 103 3.33 3.87 -11.78
N LYS A 104 4.36 4.71 -11.95
CA LYS A 104 4.35 5.83 -12.89
C LYS A 104 5.48 5.65 -13.89
N ALA A 105 5.14 5.53 -15.18
CA ALA A 105 6.12 5.43 -16.25
C ALA A 105 6.64 6.80 -16.65
N PHE A 106 7.93 6.88 -16.97
CA PHE A 106 8.52 8.04 -17.62
C PHE A 106 8.16 8.05 -19.11
N LYS A 107 8.01 9.24 -19.67
CA LYS A 107 7.80 9.39 -21.11
C LYS A 107 9.10 9.07 -21.86
N TYR A 108 9.02 8.13 -22.80
CA TYR A 108 10.13 7.86 -23.71
C TYR A 108 10.11 8.83 -24.90
N ASP A 109 11.25 9.45 -25.19
CA ASP A 109 11.43 10.33 -26.36
C ASP A 109 12.24 9.60 -27.45
N ASN A 110 11.57 9.21 -28.53
CA ASN A 110 12.17 8.53 -29.66
C ASN A 110 13.23 9.37 -30.41
N LYS A 111 13.23 10.69 -30.25
CA LYS A 111 14.20 11.57 -30.93
C LYS A 111 15.56 11.58 -30.25
N THR A 112 15.52 11.52 -28.90
CA THR A 112 16.73 11.55 -28.06
C THR A 112 17.14 10.16 -27.59
N ASP A 113 16.35 9.11 -27.90
CA ASP A 113 16.52 7.73 -27.46
C ASP A 113 16.70 7.63 -25.94
N SER A 114 15.87 8.38 -25.19
CA SER A 114 15.99 8.50 -23.74
C SER A 114 14.64 8.72 -23.05
N PHE A 115 14.60 8.54 -21.71
CA PHE A 115 13.44 8.87 -20.91
C PHE A 115 13.45 10.33 -20.43
N ASP A 116 12.33 11.02 -20.56
CA ASP A 116 12.10 12.31 -19.91
C ASP A 116 11.57 12.06 -18.48
N TYR A 117 12.47 12.18 -17.52
CA TYR A 117 12.17 11.97 -16.09
C TYR A 117 11.23 13.03 -15.48
N ASN A 118 11.00 14.15 -16.17
CA ASN A 118 10.08 15.20 -15.73
C ASN A 118 8.63 14.87 -16.07
N ILE A 119 8.39 14.00 -17.04
CA ILE A 119 7.04 13.61 -17.47
C ILE A 119 6.72 12.21 -16.97
N GLN A 120 5.79 12.14 -16.01
CA GLN A 120 5.38 10.90 -15.37
C GLN A 120 3.88 10.66 -15.57
N THR A 121 3.51 9.44 -15.95
CA THR A 121 2.11 9.04 -16.11
C THR A 121 1.83 7.81 -15.25
N VAL A 122 0.76 7.85 -14.44
CA VAL A 122 0.29 6.67 -13.71
C VAL A 122 -0.13 5.60 -14.70
N VAL A 123 0.50 4.43 -14.61
CA VAL A 123 0.23 3.29 -15.49
C VAL A 123 -0.42 2.14 -14.77
N SER A 124 -0.30 2.06 -13.45
CA SER A 124 -1.00 1.07 -12.63
C SER A 124 -1.25 1.55 -11.21
N GLU A 125 -2.29 1.00 -10.59
CA GLU A 125 -2.68 1.26 -9.21
C GLU A 125 -3.04 -0.05 -8.51
N LYS A 126 -2.82 -0.10 -7.19
CA LYS A 126 -3.02 -1.28 -6.34
C LYS A 126 -3.58 -0.85 -5.00
N LEU A 127 -4.63 -1.52 -4.55
CA LEU A 127 -5.21 -1.32 -3.23
C LEU A 127 -5.13 -2.63 -2.46
N PHE A 128 -4.72 -2.58 -1.20
CA PHE A 128 -4.72 -3.73 -0.31
C PHE A 128 -5.28 -3.31 1.05
N TYR A 129 -6.32 -3.99 1.51
CA TYR A 129 -6.96 -3.77 2.80
C TYR A 129 -6.59 -4.88 3.77
N PHE A 130 -6.27 -4.51 5.01
CA PHE A 130 -5.78 -5.46 6.01
C PHE A 130 -6.57 -5.37 7.31
N ARG A 131 -6.72 -6.52 7.97
CA ARG A 131 -7.21 -6.67 9.33
C ARG A 131 -6.31 -7.66 10.08
N ASN A 132 -5.69 -7.23 11.18
CA ASN A 132 -4.84 -8.09 12.00
C ASN A 132 -3.78 -8.83 11.17
N ASP A 133 -3.03 -8.10 10.32
CA ASP A 133 -2.01 -8.64 9.40
C ASP A 133 -2.54 -9.65 8.35
N LYS A 134 -3.84 -9.71 8.13
CA LYS A 134 -4.46 -10.55 7.08
C LYS A 134 -5.04 -9.67 5.99
N LEU A 135 -4.79 -10.02 4.74
CA LEU A 135 -5.45 -9.40 3.59
C LEU A 135 -6.94 -9.73 3.64
N ILE A 136 -7.80 -8.70 3.58
CA ILE A 136 -9.25 -8.86 3.50
C ILE A 136 -9.78 -8.54 2.11
N GLU A 137 -9.12 -7.63 1.38
CA GLU A 137 -9.46 -7.30 0.01
C GLU A 137 -8.26 -6.72 -0.73
N SER A 138 -8.24 -6.88 -2.06
CA SER A 138 -7.28 -6.22 -2.94
C SER A 138 -7.92 -5.90 -4.29
N SER A 139 -7.45 -4.81 -4.90
CA SER A 139 -7.89 -4.36 -6.21
C SER A 139 -6.69 -3.88 -7.01
N PHE A 140 -6.73 -4.14 -8.32
CA PHE A 140 -5.64 -3.83 -9.24
C PHE A 140 -6.20 -3.19 -10.51
N SER A 141 -5.53 -2.17 -11.04
CA SER A 141 -5.88 -1.53 -12.29
C SER A 141 -4.65 -1.11 -13.08
N GLY A 142 -4.78 -1.04 -14.42
CA GLY A 142 -3.73 -0.57 -15.32
C GLY A 142 -2.73 -1.63 -15.79
N GLN A 143 -1.57 -1.16 -16.28
CA GLN A 143 -0.49 -1.99 -16.83
C GLN A 143 0.70 -2.01 -15.88
N PHE A 144 0.97 -3.16 -15.29
CA PHE A 144 2.01 -3.33 -14.28
C PHE A 144 3.39 -3.48 -14.91
N LYS A 145 4.35 -2.68 -14.49
CA LYS A 145 5.78 -2.82 -14.86
C LYS A 145 6.40 -4.05 -14.18
N ASN A 146 5.94 -4.36 -12.96
CA ASN A 146 6.25 -5.61 -12.27
C ASN A 146 4.96 -6.44 -12.11
N PRO A 147 4.69 -7.44 -12.99
CA PRO A 147 3.47 -8.26 -12.90
C PRO A 147 3.29 -9.01 -11.57
N TYR A 148 4.38 -9.40 -10.91
CA TYR A 148 4.32 -10.07 -9.61
C TYR A 148 3.68 -9.17 -8.54
N SER A 149 3.87 -7.86 -8.63
CA SER A 149 3.27 -6.90 -7.69
C SER A 149 1.74 -6.77 -7.82
N ALA A 150 1.15 -7.33 -8.89
CA ALA A 150 -0.29 -7.40 -9.12
C ALA A 150 -0.90 -8.74 -8.68
N THR A 151 -0.25 -9.49 -7.81
CA THR A 151 -0.76 -10.75 -7.29
C THR A 151 -1.21 -10.60 -5.84
N ASN A 152 -2.23 -11.38 -5.46
CA ASN A 152 -2.68 -11.42 -4.07
C ASN A 152 -1.59 -11.88 -3.09
N HIS A 153 -0.59 -12.63 -3.56
CA HIS A 153 0.55 -13.06 -2.74
C HIS A 153 1.52 -11.92 -2.41
N TYR A 154 1.53 -10.85 -3.18
CA TYR A 154 2.42 -9.70 -2.97
C TYR A 154 2.16 -8.98 -1.63
N TYR A 155 0.95 -9.10 -1.07
CA TYR A 155 0.61 -8.49 0.23
C TYR A 155 1.56 -8.91 1.35
N TYR A 156 2.11 -10.14 1.29
CA TYR A 156 3.06 -10.61 2.29
C TYR A 156 4.33 -9.75 2.31
N ASN A 157 4.85 -9.38 1.14
CA ASN A 157 6.00 -8.47 1.02
C ASN A 157 5.69 -7.10 1.61
N LEU A 158 4.48 -6.58 1.39
CA LEU A 158 4.03 -5.29 1.94
C LEU A 158 3.97 -5.33 3.48
N LEU A 159 3.48 -6.42 4.07
CA LEU A 159 3.47 -6.61 5.53
C LEU A 159 4.89 -6.67 6.09
N VAL A 160 5.79 -7.40 5.45
CA VAL A 160 7.20 -7.52 5.86
C VAL A 160 7.88 -6.15 5.78
N SER A 161 7.72 -5.42 4.68
CA SER A 161 8.24 -4.07 4.50
C SER A 161 7.72 -3.10 5.56
N CYS A 162 6.41 -3.06 5.77
CA CYS A 162 5.79 -2.20 6.79
C CYS A 162 6.37 -2.48 8.19
N LYS A 163 6.45 -3.74 8.60
CA LYS A 163 7.02 -4.13 9.91
C LYS A 163 8.50 -3.74 10.04
N LYS A 164 9.28 -3.90 8.97
CA LYS A 164 10.67 -3.47 8.91
C LYS A 164 10.78 -1.95 9.11
N TYR A 165 10.01 -1.16 8.38
CA TYR A 165 10.03 0.31 8.47
C TYR A 165 9.59 0.79 9.84
N LEU A 166 8.50 0.27 10.39
CA LEU A 166 8.05 0.61 11.75
C LEU A 166 9.13 0.36 12.80
N LYS A 167 9.92 -0.71 12.66
CA LYS A 167 11.05 -1.01 13.56
C LYS A 167 12.20 0.00 13.39
N LEU A 168 12.48 0.43 12.16
CA LEU A 168 13.55 1.40 11.87
C LEU A 168 13.21 2.81 12.35
N PHE A 169 11.95 3.22 12.26
CA PHE A 169 11.51 4.54 12.73
C PHE A 169 11.38 4.65 14.26
N LYS A 170 11.31 3.53 14.99
CA LYS A 170 11.27 3.50 16.47
C LYS A 170 12.65 3.70 17.12
N LYS A 171 13.74 3.61 16.36
CA LYS A 171 15.11 3.87 16.80
C LYS A 171 15.46 5.35 16.61
#